data_6929b5d32b945bf2a594e0514dff230f
#
_entry.id   6929b5d32b945bf2a594e0514dff230f
#
_cell.length_a   1.000
_cell.length_b   1.000
_cell.length_c   1.000
_cell.angle_alpha   90.00
_cell.angle_beta   90.00
_cell.angle_gamma   90.00
#
_symmetry.space_group_name_H-M   'P 1'
#
loop_
_entity.id
_entity.type
_entity.pdbx_description
1 polymer ?
#
loop_
_entity_poly.entity_id
_entity_poly.type
_entity_poly.pdbx_seq_one_letter_code
_entity_poly.pdbx_strand_id
1 'polypeptide(L)'
;MKRLIVTFGAMLLASVLALAAGPKSNLRVMYWNIQNGMWSDQGNSYDNFVEYVKSQNPDICVWCEAQSIYITGTADKCAVEDRYLVDGWAELAARYGHNYVFVGGHRDNFPQVITSKYPIEGIDRITGNLETKTPEQTDTIVSHGAGWARIRFKRKELNVVTLHTWPQAYSFYASKEEREASKAAHGGDAFRAVEMEYILKHTIGRSKKPSKEYWMMMGDFNSRSRVDNYQYKWAEDAPGFACQDVIIRDGCYVDVIATLYPGEFKTTTGGKARIDYFYCTPKLFSRITAAHIPTGDWSEPVRDPAKLSNFWHPSDHRPIIVDFKL
;
A
#
# COMPACT_ATOMS: atom_id res chain seq x y z
N MET A 1 -80.78 2.84 -7.11
CA MET A 1 -79.53 3.17 -6.42
C MET A 1 -78.44 2.25 -7.00
N LYS A 2 -77.65 2.75 -7.95
CA LYS A 2 -76.55 2.00 -8.57
C LYS A 2 -75.26 2.35 -7.83
N ARG A 3 -74.63 1.37 -7.21
CA ARG A 3 -73.31 1.53 -6.55
C ARG A 3 -72.20 1.46 -7.65
N LEU A 4 -71.47 2.53 -7.75
CA LEU A 4 -70.30 2.64 -8.59
C LEU A 4 -69.09 2.05 -7.87
N ILE A 5 -68.52 0.96 -8.33
CA ILE A 5 -67.31 0.37 -7.83
C ILE A 5 -66.16 1.05 -8.59
N VAL A 6 -65.36 1.87 -7.90
CA VAL A 6 -64.15 2.45 -8.40
C VAL A 6 -62.99 1.50 -8.09
N THR A 7 -62.45 0.86 -9.10
CA THR A 7 -61.26 0.01 -8.98
C THR A 7 -60.05 0.92 -9.10
N PHE A 8 -59.28 1.09 -8.02
CA PHE A 8 -58.00 1.76 -7.99
C PHE A 8 -56.95 0.77 -8.55
N GLY A 9 -56.57 1.00 -9.81
CA GLY A 9 -55.38 0.32 -10.37
C GLY A 9 -54.10 0.94 -9.84
N ALA A 10 -53.37 0.22 -9.00
CA ALA A 10 -52.06 0.60 -8.56
C ALA A 10 -51.07 0.36 -9.72
N MET A 11 -50.68 1.45 -10.41
CA MET A 11 -49.52 1.43 -11.31
C MET A 11 -48.27 1.42 -10.45
N LEU A 12 -47.64 0.24 -10.35
CA LEU A 12 -46.27 0.11 -9.86
C LEU A 12 -45.34 0.74 -10.89
N LEU A 13 -44.92 1.98 -10.67
CA LEU A 13 -43.80 2.58 -11.39
C LEU A 13 -42.52 1.91 -10.87
N ALA A 14 -42.03 0.90 -11.59
CA ALA A 14 -40.66 0.42 -11.43
C ALA A 14 -39.71 1.52 -11.94
N SER A 15 -39.27 2.38 -11.04
CA SER A 15 -38.13 3.27 -11.28
C SER A 15 -36.87 2.42 -11.38
N VAL A 16 -36.51 2.07 -12.63
CA VAL A 16 -35.16 1.62 -12.96
C VAL A 16 -34.25 2.80 -12.67
N LEU A 17 -33.60 2.79 -11.51
CA LEU A 17 -32.43 3.62 -11.25
C LEU A 17 -31.36 3.18 -12.26
N ALA A 18 -31.31 3.86 -13.40
CA ALA A 18 -30.13 3.88 -14.23
C ALA A 18 -29.01 4.45 -13.34
N LEU A 19 -28.14 3.59 -12.84
CA LEU A 19 -26.86 4.00 -12.29
C LEU A 19 -26.20 4.83 -13.39
N ALA A 20 -26.26 6.15 -13.27
CA ALA A 20 -25.52 7.05 -14.13
C ALA A 20 -24.06 6.60 -14.04
N ALA A 21 -23.50 6.18 -15.16
CA ALA A 21 -22.09 5.83 -15.25
C ALA A 21 -21.30 6.99 -14.67
N GLY A 22 -20.63 6.75 -13.56
CA GLY A 22 -19.81 7.77 -12.90
C GLY A 22 -18.81 8.37 -13.89
N PRO A 23 -18.24 9.53 -13.61
CA PRO A 23 -17.30 10.16 -14.53
C PRO A 23 -16.16 9.20 -14.84
N LYS A 24 -15.92 8.92 -16.13
CA LYS A 24 -14.85 8.00 -16.57
C LYS A 24 -13.54 8.39 -15.92
N SER A 25 -12.92 7.45 -15.23
CA SER A 25 -11.55 7.59 -14.73
C SER A 25 -10.59 7.80 -15.91
N ASN A 26 -9.49 8.49 -15.65
CA ASN A 26 -8.45 8.68 -16.65
C ASN A 26 -7.04 8.45 -16.07
N LEU A 27 -6.97 8.04 -14.83
CA LEU A 27 -5.75 7.60 -14.16
C LEU A 27 -6.12 6.48 -13.19
N ARG A 28 -5.49 5.32 -13.33
CA ARG A 28 -5.60 4.21 -12.41
C ARG A 28 -4.28 3.98 -11.70
N VAL A 29 -4.32 3.90 -10.38
CA VAL A 29 -3.17 3.60 -9.54
C VAL A 29 -3.42 2.30 -8.80
N MET A 30 -2.44 1.41 -8.80
CA MET A 30 -2.45 0.14 -8.11
C MET A 30 -1.30 0.09 -7.11
N TYR A 31 -1.60 -0.28 -5.88
CA TYR A 31 -0.62 -0.62 -4.86
C TYR A 31 -0.73 -2.10 -4.52
N TRP A 32 0.40 -2.77 -4.27
CA TRP A 32 0.40 -4.15 -3.77
C TRP A 32 1.73 -4.50 -3.08
N ASN A 33 1.67 -5.07 -1.88
CA ASN A 33 2.78 -5.82 -1.31
C ASN A 33 2.79 -7.20 -1.97
N ILE A 34 3.83 -7.46 -2.77
CA ILE A 34 3.92 -8.63 -3.64
C ILE A 34 4.68 -9.80 -3.02
N GLN A 35 4.84 -9.77 -1.72
CA GLN A 35 5.52 -10.78 -0.92
C GLN A 35 6.82 -11.29 -1.59
N ASN A 36 7.95 -10.76 -1.13
CA ASN A 36 9.26 -11.23 -1.55
C ASN A 36 9.45 -11.25 -3.08
N GLY A 37 9.07 -10.15 -3.75
CA GLY A 37 9.23 -10.02 -5.19
C GLY A 37 8.36 -10.97 -5.99
N MET A 38 7.14 -11.22 -5.55
CA MET A 38 6.23 -12.19 -6.18
C MET A 38 6.85 -13.59 -6.27
N TRP A 39 7.46 -14.05 -5.19
CA TRP A 39 8.19 -15.32 -5.17
C TRP A 39 7.35 -16.53 -5.60
N SER A 40 6.05 -16.48 -5.44
CA SER A 40 5.13 -17.55 -5.85
C SER A 40 5.06 -17.75 -7.36
N ASP A 41 5.41 -16.72 -8.15
CA ASP A 41 5.32 -16.73 -9.61
C ASP A 41 6.72 -16.61 -10.29
N GLN A 42 7.81 -16.56 -9.51
CA GLN A 42 9.18 -16.51 -10.04
C GLN A 42 9.50 -17.72 -10.92
N GLY A 43 9.09 -18.91 -10.50
CA GLY A 43 9.27 -20.16 -11.26
C GLY A 43 8.50 -20.19 -12.58
N ASN A 44 7.53 -19.31 -12.76
CA ASN A 44 6.74 -19.09 -13.97
C ASN A 44 7.16 -17.82 -14.72
N SER A 45 8.34 -17.30 -14.46
CA SER A 45 8.86 -16.07 -15.06
C SER A 45 7.90 -14.88 -14.92
N TYR A 46 7.11 -14.85 -13.86
CA TYR A 46 6.10 -13.82 -13.55
C TYR A 46 4.95 -13.70 -14.57
N ASP A 47 4.65 -14.75 -15.35
CA ASP A 47 3.65 -14.67 -16.42
C ASP A 47 2.24 -14.37 -15.85
N ASN A 48 1.83 -15.04 -14.77
CA ASN A 48 0.53 -14.79 -14.16
C ASN A 48 0.45 -13.39 -13.54
N PHE A 49 1.52 -12.95 -12.87
CA PHE A 49 1.60 -11.59 -12.33
C PHE A 49 1.45 -10.53 -13.43
N VAL A 50 2.18 -10.70 -14.53
CA VAL A 50 2.11 -9.79 -15.68
C VAL A 50 0.71 -9.76 -16.29
N GLU A 51 0.09 -10.93 -16.47
CA GLU A 51 -1.27 -11.02 -17.00
C GLU A 51 -2.31 -10.37 -16.10
N TYR A 52 -2.18 -10.60 -14.78
CA TYR A 52 -3.04 -9.97 -13.80
C TYR A 52 -2.91 -8.44 -13.83
N VAL A 53 -1.69 -7.91 -13.80
CA VAL A 53 -1.44 -6.46 -13.89
C VAL A 53 -2.01 -5.88 -15.19
N LYS A 54 -1.81 -6.55 -16.33
CA LYS A 54 -2.41 -6.15 -17.61
C LYS A 54 -3.93 -6.11 -17.56
N SER A 55 -4.56 -7.10 -16.92
CA SER A 55 -6.02 -7.16 -16.80
C SER A 55 -6.58 -5.99 -16.00
N GLN A 56 -5.86 -5.55 -14.98
CA GLN A 56 -6.21 -4.37 -14.18
C GLN A 56 -5.89 -3.06 -14.91
N ASN A 57 -4.97 -3.07 -15.87
CA ASN A 57 -4.55 -1.94 -16.71
C ASN A 57 -4.21 -0.66 -15.92
N PRO A 58 -3.39 -0.71 -14.88
CA PRO A 58 -2.98 0.46 -14.13
C PRO A 58 -2.10 1.40 -14.96
N ASP A 59 -2.07 2.67 -14.58
CA ASP A 59 -1.20 3.68 -15.16
C ASP A 59 0.06 3.90 -14.32
N ILE A 60 -0.08 3.68 -13.02
CA ILE A 60 0.98 3.72 -12.01
C ILE A 60 0.81 2.52 -11.11
N CYS A 61 1.89 1.81 -10.83
CA CYS A 61 1.93 0.78 -9.81
C CYS A 61 2.96 1.12 -8.73
N VAL A 62 2.64 0.75 -7.50
CA VAL A 62 3.54 0.80 -6.37
C VAL A 62 3.61 -0.58 -5.73
N TRP A 63 4.81 -1.14 -5.71
CA TRP A 63 5.09 -2.47 -5.22
C TRP A 63 5.86 -2.39 -3.91
N CYS A 64 5.43 -3.11 -2.88
CA CYS A 64 6.18 -3.39 -1.68
C CYS A 64 6.80 -4.78 -1.74
N GLU A 65 7.89 -5.00 -1.01
CA GLU A 65 8.65 -6.25 -1.02
C GLU A 65 9.08 -6.66 -2.43
N ALA A 66 9.63 -5.70 -3.17
CA ALA A 66 9.96 -5.85 -4.58
C ALA A 66 11.37 -6.42 -4.85
N GLN A 67 11.90 -7.22 -3.93
CA GLN A 67 13.22 -7.84 -4.03
C GLN A 67 13.21 -9.15 -4.84
N SER A 68 14.36 -9.51 -5.40
CA SER A 68 14.54 -10.73 -6.21
C SER A 68 15.02 -11.96 -5.44
N ILE A 69 15.14 -11.88 -4.13
CA ILE A 69 15.93 -12.80 -3.31
C ILE A 69 15.46 -14.26 -3.29
N TYR A 70 14.26 -14.54 -3.74
CA TYR A 70 13.69 -15.88 -3.61
C TYR A 70 13.82 -16.76 -4.86
N ILE A 71 14.49 -16.30 -5.90
CA ILE A 71 14.79 -17.12 -7.08
C ILE A 71 15.47 -18.44 -6.66
N THR A 72 16.30 -18.41 -5.63
CA THR A 72 17.01 -19.58 -5.09
C THR A 72 16.35 -20.20 -3.87
N GLY A 73 15.28 -19.61 -3.32
CA GLY A 73 14.64 -20.05 -2.07
C GLY A 73 15.46 -19.79 -0.79
N THR A 74 16.47 -18.94 -0.85
CA THR A 74 17.42 -18.69 0.24
C THR A 74 17.70 -17.20 0.40
N ALA A 75 16.64 -16.43 0.72
CA ALA A 75 16.68 -14.99 0.88
C ALA A 75 17.79 -14.47 1.79
N ASP A 76 17.97 -15.12 2.92
CA ASP A 76 18.97 -14.81 3.94
C ASP A 76 20.41 -15.09 3.51
N LYS A 77 20.58 -15.81 2.41
CA LYS A 77 21.90 -16.17 1.84
C LYS A 77 22.28 -15.35 0.61
N CYS A 78 21.35 -14.54 0.09
CA CYS A 78 21.68 -13.61 -0.98
C CYS A 78 22.50 -12.44 -0.45
N ALA A 79 23.51 -12.03 -1.22
CA ALA A 79 24.16 -10.76 -0.98
C ALA A 79 23.14 -9.62 -1.00
N VAL A 80 23.38 -8.58 -0.20
CA VAL A 80 22.44 -7.46 -0.07
C VAL A 80 22.12 -6.80 -1.40
N GLU A 81 23.13 -6.65 -2.24
CA GLU A 81 23.04 -6.08 -3.59
C GLU A 81 22.18 -6.88 -4.56
N ASP A 82 22.00 -8.18 -4.29
CA ASP A 82 21.22 -9.09 -5.13
C ASP A 82 19.77 -9.23 -4.66
N ARG A 83 19.38 -8.50 -3.62
CA ARG A 83 18.06 -8.64 -2.99
C ARG A 83 16.94 -7.88 -3.68
N TYR A 84 17.19 -7.22 -4.79
CA TYR A 84 16.12 -6.56 -5.53
C TYR A 84 16.35 -6.49 -7.04
N LEU A 85 15.23 -6.41 -7.75
CA LEU A 85 15.17 -6.50 -9.20
C LEU A 85 15.31 -5.11 -9.85
N VAL A 86 16.42 -4.38 -9.67
CA VAL A 86 16.51 -3.02 -10.27
C VAL A 86 16.46 -3.09 -11.79
N ASP A 87 17.33 -3.86 -12.40
CA ASP A 87 17.36 -4.04 -13.86
C ASP A 87 16.20 -4.93 -14.32
N GLY A 88 15.92 -6.01 -13.59
CA GLY A 88 14.79 -6.90 -13.86
C GLY A 88 13.42 -6.20 -13.75
N TRP A 89 13.29 -5.17 -12.94
CA TRP A 89 12.04 -4.40 -12.87
C TRP A 89 11.76 -3.60 -14.14
N ALA A 90 12.77 -3.08 -14.83
CA ALA A 90 12.56 -2.41 -16.12
C ALA A 90 12.00 -3.37 -17.16
N GLU A 91 12.56 -4.57 -17.26
CA GLU A 91 12.10 -5.62 -18.18
C GLU A 91 10.71 -6.13 -17.77
N LEU A 92 10.50 -6.43 -16.49
CA LEU A 92 9.22 -6.90 -15.97
C LEU A 92 8.10 -5.87 -16.17
N ALA A 93 8.37 -4.61 -15.87
CA ALA A 93 7.42 -3.51 -16.04
C ALA A 93 7.03 -3.29 -17.50
N ALA A 94 7.99 -3.40 -18.42
CA ALA A 94 7.73 -3.28 -19.86
C ALA A 94 6.75 -4.35 -20.36
N ARG A 95 6.73 -5.54 -19.76
CA ARG A 95 5.82 -6.63 -20.13
C ARG A 95 4.35 -6.30 -19.87
N TYR A 96 4.05 -5.45 -18.89
CA TYR A 96 2.68 -4.95 -18.65
C TYR A 96 2.47 -3.49 -19.06
N GLY A 97 3.41 -2.94 -19.86
CA GLY A 97 3.25 -1.65 -20.53
C GLY A 97 3.72 -0.43 -19.74
N HIS A 98 4.54 -0.61 -18.69
CA HIS A 98 5.16 0.47 -17.96
C HIS A 98 6.62 0.65 -18.41
N ASN A 99 6.96 1.89 -18.83
CA ASN A 99 8.28 2.19 -19.39
C ASN A 99 9.21 2.91 -18.41
N TYR A 100 8.70 3.26 -17.23
CA TYR A 100 9.45 4.02 -16.23
C TYR A 100 9.43 3.29 -14.89
N VAL A 101 10.59 3.23 -14.24
CA VAL A 101 10.80 2.54 -12.96
C VAL A 101 11.57 3.44 -12.01
N PHE A 102 11.17 3.46 -10.75
CA PHE A 102 11.88 4.13 -9.66
C PHE A 102 11.91 3.21 -8.45
N VAL A 103 13.09 2.90 -7.96
CA VAL A 103 13.30 2.15 -6.72
C VAL A 103 13.33 3.14 -5.56
N GLY A 104 12.41 2.99 -4.61
CA GLY A 104 12.25 3.86 -3.45
C GLY A 104 13.23 3.54 -2.34
N GLY A 105 12.94 2.60 -1.49
CA GLY A 105 13.72 2.26 -0.31
C GLY A 105 15.17 1.85 -0.61
N HIS A 106 15.88 1.49 0.46
CA HIS A 106 17.26 1.02 0.32
C HIS A 106 17.32 -0.45 -0.11
N ARG A 107 18.32 -0.78 -0.90
CA ARG A 107 18.52 -2.14 -1.42
C ARG A 107 18.96 -3.18 -0.38
N ASP A 108 19.30 -2.73 0.82
CA ASP A 108 19.67 -3.64 1.90
C ASP A 108 18.47 -4.43 2.43
N ASN A 109 17.25 -3.98 2.12
CA ASN A 109 16.06 -4.54 2.73
C ASN A 109 14.83 -4.31 1.85
N PHE A 110 13.82 -5.08 1.93
CA PHE A 110 12.50 -5.08 1.28
C PHE A 110 12.15 -3.77 0.53
N PRO A 111 12.73 -3.50 -0.66
CA PRO A 111 12.58 -2.24 -1.37
C PRO A 111 11.16 -2.07 -1.90
N GLN A 112 10.78 -0.81 -2.10
CA GLN A 112 9.57 -0.46 -2.81
C GLN A 112 9.93 0.00 -4.22
N VAL A 113 9.09 -0.33 -5.18
CA VAL A 113 9.27 0.05 -6.58
C VAL A 113 8.03 0.75 -7.10
N ILE A 114 8.22 1.87 -7.77
CA ILE A 114 7.17 2.55 -8.53
C ILE A 114 7.40 2.28 -10.01
N THR A 115 6.38 1.80 -10.71
CA THR A 115 6.39 1.67 -12.16
C THR A 115 5.28 2.50 -12.78
N SER A 116 5.48 3.03 -13.98
CA SER A 116 4.52 3.94 -14.61
C SER A 116 4.58 3.91 -16.13
N LYS A 117 3.42 4.16 -16.76
CA LYS A 117 3.32 4.50 -18.17
C LYS A 117 3.88 5.91 -18.46
N TYR A 118 3.97 6.76 -17.44
CA TYR A 118 4.38 8.16 -17.53
C TYR A 118 5.76 8.36 -16.92
N PRO A 119 6.52 9.38 -17.39
CA PRO A 119 7.84 9.70 -16.84
C PRO A 119 7.84 9.87 -15.33
N ILE A 120 8.80 9.25 -14.68
CA ILE A 120 9.04 9.33 -13.23
C ILE A 120 10.29 10.18 -13.00
N GLU A 121 10.14 11.20 -12.16
CA GLU A 121 11.25 11.96 -11.57
C GLU A 121 11.43 11.49 -10.12
N GLY A 122 12.54 10.83 -9.81
CA GLY A 122 12.89 10.50 -8.43
C GLY A 122 13.25 11.76 -7.67
N ILE A 123 12.52 12.08 -6.59
CA ILE A 123 12.78 13.29 -5.80
C ILE A 123 13.66 12.96 -4.61
N ASP A 124 13.33 11.89 -3.89
CA ASP A 124 14.11 11.48 -2.72
C ASP A 124 13.98 9.98 -2.45
N ARG A 125 15.02 9.41 -1.85
CA ARG A 125 15.03 8.06 -1.31
C ARG A 125 15.37 8.15 0.17
N ILE A 126 14.40 7.84 1.00
CA ILE A 126 14.62 7.67 2.42
C ILE A 126 15.16 6.26 2.58
N THR A 127 16.48 6.17 2.64
CA THR A 127 17.20 4.91 2.69
C THR A 127 16.93 4.18 4.00
N GLY A 128 16.56 2.92 3.93
CA GLY A 128 16.56 2.02 5.07
C GLY A 128 17.97 1.90 5.64
N ASN A 129 18.13 2.11 6.93
CA ASN A 129 19.42 2.13 7.60
C ASN A 129 19.52 1.11 8.75
N LEU A 130 18.58 0.17 8.78
CA LEU A 130 18.48 -0.84 9.84
C LEU A 130 19.74 -1.69 9.95
N GLU A 131 20.23 -2.19 8.82
CA GLU A 131 21.38 -3.11 8.80
C GLU A 131 22.72 -2.40 8.91
N THR A 132 22.76 -1.09 8.65
CA THR A 132 23.99 -0.30 8.66
C THR A 132 24.15 0.55 9.91
N LYS A 133 23.08 0.69 10.70
CA LYS A 133 23.10 1.52 11.91
C LYS A 133 23.83 0.84 13.03
N THR A 134 24.77 1.56 13.63
CA THR A 134 25.45 1.14 14.86
C THR A 134 24.73 1.69 16.10
N PRO A 135 24.93 1.09 17.29
CA PRO A 135 24.32 1.59 18.54
C PRO A 135 24.64 3.04 18.88
N GLU A 136 25.78 3.53 18.41
CA GLU A 136 26.24 4.91 18.68
C GLU A 136 25.59 5.96 17.79
N GLN A 137 24.94 5.54 16.70
CA GLN A 137 24.24 6.49 15.80
C GLN A 137 22.97 7.00 16.45
N THR A 138 22.80 8.32 16.43
CA THR A 138 21.64 9.01 17.01
C THR A 138 20.52 9.28 16.02
N ASP A 139 20.76 9.09 14.71
CA ASP A 139 19.76 9.34 13.68
C ASP A 139 18.60 8.35 13.76
N THR A 140 17.43 8.78 13.30
CA THR A 140 16.27 7.90 13.26
C THR A 140 16.53 6.69 12.38
N ILE A 141 16.20 5.51 12.91
CA ILE A 141 16.24 4.28 12.15
C ILE A 141 14.99 4.22 11.28
N VAL A 142 15.19 3.98 10.00
CA VAL A 142 14.14 3.62 9.05
C VAL A 142 14.43 2.21 8.57
N SER A 143 13.47 1.30 8.72
CA SER A 143 13.71 -0.13 8.47
C SER A 143 13.87 -0.42 6.97
N HIS A 144 12.76 -0.45 6.24
CA HIS A 144 12.77 -0.79 4.82
C HIS A 144 12.80 0.45 3.92
N GLY A 145 12.70 1.64 4.52
CA GLY A 145 12.78 2.90 3.81
C GLY A 145 11.49 3.34 3.14
N ALA A 146 11.62 4.42 2.38
CA ALA A 146 10.55 5.01 1.60
C ALA A 146 11.12 5.64 0.33
N GLY A 147 10.26 5.96 -0.62
CA GLY A 147 10.61 6.69 -1.83
C GLY A 147 9.62 7.80 -2.11
N TRP A 148 10.11 8.92 -2.58
CA TRP A 148 9.30 9.99 -3.11
C TRP A 148 9.65 10.24 -4.56
N ALA A 149 8.67 10.05 -5.43
CA ALA A 149 8.78 10.34 -6.85
C ALA A 149 7.70 11.32 -7.27
N ARG A 150 7.96 12.01 -8.38
CA ARG A 150 7.01 12.87 -9.04
C ARG A 150 6.69 12.31 -10.41
N ILE A 151 5.40 12.21 -10.71
CA ILE A 151 4.92 11.70 -12.00
C ILE A 151 4.09 12.78 -12.66
N ARG A 152 4.45 13.12 -13.91
CA ARG A 152 3.72 14.12 -14.69
C ARG A 152 2.64 13.43 -15.53
N PHE A 153 1.39 13.58 -15.09
CA PHE A 153 0.22 13.13 -15.81
C PHE A 153 -0.48 14.29 -16.50
N LYS A 154 -0.41 14.36 -17.84
CA LYS A 154 -0.90 15.52 -18.62
C LYS A 154 -0.24 16.82 -18.10
N ARG A 155 -1.06 17.76 -17.58
CA ARG A 155 -0.61 19.03 -16.98
C ARG A 155 -0.60 18.98 -15.44
N LYS A 156 -0.76 17.80 -14.85
CA LYS A 156 -0.80 17.60 -13.39
C LYS A 156 0.51 16.99 -12.94
N GLU A 157 0.93 17.39 -11.77
CA GLU A 157 2.08 16.84 -11.08
C GLU A 157 1.58 16.04 -9.90
N LEU A 158 1.92 14.76 -9.86
CA LEU A 158 1.51 13.80 -8.83
C LEU A 158 2.74 13.46 -7.99
N ASN A 159 2.68 13.74 -6.70
CA ASN A 159 3.69 13.29 -5.75
C ASN A 159 3.29 11.91 -5.24
N VAL A 160 4.12 10.92 -5.48
CA VAL A 160 3.90 9.53 -5.10
C VAL A 160 4.92 9.16 -4.04
N VAL A 161 4.44 8.80 -2.86
CA VAL A 161 5.26 8.31 -1.75
C VAL A 161 4.95 6.83 -1.56
N THR A 162 5.99 6.01 -1.52
CA THR A 162 5.91 4.60 -1.20
C THR A 162 6.73 4.32 0.05
N LEU A 163 6.31 3.35 0.85
CA LEU A 163 7.00 2.98 2.08
C LEU A 163 6.71 1.53 2.48
N HIS A 164 7.54 1.02 3.39
CA HIS A 164 7.32 -0.21 4.12
C HIS A 164 7.90 -0.02 5.51
N THR A 165 7.08 -0.13 6.56
CA THR A 165 7.53 0.09 7.94
C THR A 165 7.89 -1.22 8.63
N TRP A 166 8.50 -1.12 9.80
CA TRP A 166 8.98 -2.24 10.60
C TRP A 166 7.90 -3.31 10.88
N PRO A 167 8.12 -4.58 10.51
CA PRO A 167 7.08 -5.62 10.61
C PRO A 167 6.96 -6.27 11.99
N GLN A 168 7.97 -6.13 12.85
CA GLN A 168 8.04 -6.89 14.09
C GLN A 168 7.26 -6.22 15.24
N ALA A 169 6.86 -7.03 16.21
CA ALA A 169 6.17 -6.54 17.42
C ALA A 169 7.12 -5.88 18.43
N TYR A 170 8.43 -6.14 18.31
CA TYR A 170 9.48 -5.56 19.15
C TYR A 170 10.24 -4.45 18.42
N SER A 171 10.90 -3.56 19.16
CA SER A 171 11.79 -2.56 18.57
C SER A 171 13.09 -3.18 18.09
N PHE A 172 13.80 -2.44 17.25
CA PHE A 172 15.10 -2.84 16.76
C PHE A 172 16.18 -2.80 17.87
N TYR A 173 17.25 -3.56 17.71
CA TYR A 173 18.36 -3.76 18.65
C TYR A 173 18.02 -4.49 19.97
N ALA A 174 16.88 -5.13 20.06
CA ALA A 174 16.61 -5.95 21.21
C ALA A 174 17.40 -7.27 21.15
N SER A 175 18.10 -7.62 22.25
CA SER A 175 18.56 -8.99 22.48
C SER A 175 17.36 -9.95 22.51
N LYS A 176 17.59 -11.25 22.52
CA LYS A 176 16.49 -12.20 22.60
C LYS A 176 15.61 -11.99 23.84
N GLU A 177 16.23 -11.71 24.96
CA GLU A 177 15.58 -11.44 26.25
C GLU A 177 14.82 -10.11 26.20
N GLU A 178 15.45 -9.07 25.64
CA GLU A 178 14.85 -7.75 25.50
C GLU A 178 13.70 -7.73 24.48
N ARG A 179 13.72 -8.62 23.49
CA ARG A 179 12.61 -8.71 22.52
C ARG A 179 11.27 -8.99 23.16
N GLU A 180 11.22 -9.90 24.14
CA GLU A 180 9.96 -10.22 24.82
C GLU A 180 9.50 -9.04 25.71
N ALA A 181 10.42 -8.39 26.39
CA ALA A 181 10.11 -7.15 27.13
C ALA A 181 9.65 -6.02 26.20
N SER A 182 10.32 -5.86 25.06
CA SER A 182 9.95 -4.86 24.04
C SER A 182 8.58 -5.15 23.42
N LYS A 183 8.23 -6.42 23.15
CA LYS A 183 6.88 -6.78 22.69
C LYS A 183 5.83 -6.39 23.73
N ALA A 184 6.05 -6.73 24.98
CA ALA A 184 5.13 -6.38 26.07
C ALA A 184 4.96 -4.87 26.23
N ALA A 185 6.00 -4.09 25.92
CA ALA A 185 5.99 -2.63 25.92
C ALA A 185 5.56 -2.01 24.58
N HIS A 186 5.04 -2.79 23.63
CA HIS A 186 4.66 -2.32 22.29
C HIS A 186 5.78 -1.61 21.52
N GLY A 187 7.01 -2.09 21.68
CA GLY A 187 8.19 -1.45 21.08
C GLY A 187 8.15 -1.36 19.56
N GLY A 188 7.56 -2.34 18.88
CA GLY A 188 7.38 -2.30 17.43
C GLY A 188 6.40 -1.21 16.98
N ASP A 189 5.33 -0.98 17.74
CA ASP A 189 4.36 0.08 17.46
C ASP A 189 4.99 1.48 17.62
N ALA A 190 5.74 1.67 18.71
CA ALA A 190 6.48 2.91 18.94
C ALA A 190 7.54 3.16 17.86
N PHE A 191 8.24 2.10 17.43
CA PHE A 191 9.25 2.19 16.38
C PHE A 191 8.62 2.65 15.04
N ARG A 192 7.51 2.04 14.61
CA ARG A 192 6.77 2.44 13.40
C ARG A 192 6.29 3.88 13.44
N ALA A 193 5.85 4.37 14.59
CA ALA A 193 5.43 5.76 14.76
C ALA A 193 6.59 6.73 14.48
N VAL A 194 7.78 6.44 15.00
CA VAL A 194 9.00 7.25 14.78
C VAL A 194 9.42 7.21 13.30
N GLU A 195 9.40 6.01 12.67
CA GLU A 195 9.66 5.90 11.23
C GLU A 195 8.69 6.79 10.43
N MET A 196 7.40 6.76 10.78
CA MET A 196 6.38 7.51 10.07
C MET A 196 6.54 9.02 10.22
N GLU A 197 6.87 9.51 11.43
CA GLU A 197 7.21 10.93 11.66
C GLU A 197 8.37 11.39 10.75
N TYR A 198 9.41 10.56 10.68
CA TYR A 198 10.57 10.85 9.83
C TYR A 198 10.19 10.86 8.34
N ILE A 199 9.45 9.87 7.87
CA ILE A 199 9.00 9.77 6.46
C ILE A 199 8.12 10.97 6.09
N LEU A 200 7.14 11.33 6.93
CA LEU A 200 6.28 12.49 6.67
C LEU A 200 7.07 13.79 6.61
N LYS A 201 8.00 14.00 7.55
CA LYS A 201 8.86 15.18 7.59
C LYS A 201 9.68 15.33 6.30
N HIS A 202 10.20 14.23 5.77
CA HIS A 202 11.07 14.22 4.58
C HIS A 202 10.32 14.11 3.25
N THR A 203 9.01 13.96 3.26
CA THR A 203 8.16 13.90 2.07
C THR A 203 7.18 15.07 2.05
N ILE A 204 5.92 14.84 2.40
CA ILE A 204 4.85 15.84 2.35
C ILE A 204 5.14 17.06 3.24
N GLY A 205 5.86 16.89 4.34
CA GLY A 205 6.27 17.96 5.24
C GLY A 205 7.22 19.01 4.59
N ARG A 206 7.83 18.66 3.44
CA ARG A 206 8.62 19.60 2.64
C ARG A 206 7.76 20.54 1.78
N SER A 207 6.47 20.24 1.63
CA SER A 207 5.55 21.12 0.90
C SER A 207 5.02 22.24 1.80
N LYS A 208 4.93 23.45 1.24
CA LYS A 208 4.33 24.61 1.92
C LYS A 208 2.80 24.60 1.90
N LYS A 209 2.18 23.86 0.97
CA LYS A 209 0.73 23.83 0.76
C LYS A 209 0.24 22.42 0.38
N PRO A 210 0.52 21.40 1.18
CA PRO A 210 0.27 20.01 0.80
C PRO A 210 -1.19 19.73 0.46
N SER A 211 -2.14 20.33 1.17
CA SER A 211 -3.58 20.14 0.90
C SER A 211 -4.03 20.67 -0.47
N LYS A 212 -3.23 21.51 -1.13
CA LYS A 212 -3.49 22.06 -2.47
C LYS A 212 -2.72 21.35 -3.59
N GLU A 213 -1.96 20.34 -3.26
CA GLU A 213 -1.17 19.54 -4.18
C GLU A 213 -1.76 18.13 -4.31
N TYR A 214 -1.34 17.41 -5.33
CA TYR A 214 -1.73 16.03 -5.54
C TYR A 214 -0.66 15.11 -4.95
N TRP A 215 -0.87 14.70 -3.70
CA TRP A 215 -0.04 13.72 -3.03
C TRP A 215 -0.80 12.42 -2.83
N MET A 216 -0.13 11.32 -3.06
CA MET A 216 -0.56 9.99 -2.65
C MET A 216 0.58 9.29 -1.91
N MET A 217 0.24 8.56 -0.88
CA MET A 217 1.16 7.75 -0.09
C MET A 217 0.55 6.38 0.09
N MET A 218 1.30 5.35 -0.23
CA MET A 218 0.85 3.97 -0.12
C MET A 218 2.00 3.05 0.28
N GLY A 219 1.67 1.98 0.99
CA GLY A 219 2.65 1.05 1.50
C GLY A 219 2.04 0.00 2.43
N ASP A 220 2.90 -0.89 2.89
CA ASP A 220 2.64 -1.72 4.05
C ASP A 220 3.13 -0.99 5.29
N PHE A 221 2.19 -0.57 6.11
CA PHE A 221 2.46 0.18 7.35
C PHE A 221 2.63 -0.74 8.55
N ASN A 222 2.43 -2.03 8.40
CA ASN A 222 2.50 -3.01 9.48
C ASN A 222 1.77 -2.57 10.77
N SER A 223 0.80 -1.69 10.64
CA SER A 223 0.06 -1.05 11.75
C SER A 223 -1.43 -0.95 11.42
N ARG A 224 -2.24 -0.78 12.44
CA ARG A 224 -3.69 -0.67 12.31
C ARG A 224 -4.14 0.76 12.56
N SER A 225 -5.24 1.16 11.91
CA SER A 225 -5.79 2.50 12.07
C SER A 225 -6.95 2.50 13.07
N ARG A 226 -7.02 3.56 13.90
CA ARG A 226 -8.15 3.75 14.81
C ARG A 226 -9.49 3.96 14.10
N VAL A 227 -9.48 4.34 12.82
CA VAL A 227 -10.72 4.45 12.03
C VAL A 227 -11.43 3.10 11.88
N ASP A 228 -10.70 2.01 12.04
CA ASP A 228 -11.23 0.64 12.05
C ASP A 228 -11.49 0.09 13.46
N ASN A 229 -11.42 0.92 14.50
CA ASN A 229 -11.53 0.44 15.87
C ASN A 229 -12.90 -0.19 16.18
N TYR A 230 -13.92 0.14 15.40
CA TYR A 230 -15.19 -0.58 15.46
C TYR A 230 -15.06 -2.08 15.21
N GLN A 231 -14.03 -2.50 14.46
CA GLN A 231 -13.68 -3.90 14.20
C GLN A 231 -12.74 -4.47 15.24
N TYR A 232 -11.69 -3.72 15.63
CA TYR A 232 -10.67 -4.21 16.56
C TYR A 232 -11.13 -4.18 18.01
N LYS A 233 -11.94 -3.21 18.38
CA LYS A 233 -12.46 -3.00 19.76
C LYS A 233 -11.33 -2.86 20.78
N TRP A 234 -10.25 -2.21 20.40
CA TRP A 234 -9.13 -1.91 21.28
C TRP A 234 -9.41 -0.66 22.12
N ALA A 235 -8.64 -0.47 23.19
CA ALA A 235 -8.66 0.77 23.96
C ALA A 235 -8.33 1.96 23.04
N GLU A 236 -8.91 3.14 23.35
CA GLU A 236 -8.70 4.34 22.53
C GLU A 236 -7.25 4.78 22.44
N ASP A 237 -6.45 4.49 23.47
CA ASP A 237 -5.02 4.77 23.58
C ASP A 237 -4.14 3.59 23.17
N ALA A 238 -4.70 2.58 22.48
CA ALA A 238 -3.96 1.38 22.12
C ALA A 238 -2.73 1.72 21.26
N PRO A 239 -1.53 1.28 21.67
CA PRO A 239 -0.28 1.59 20.96
C PRO A 239 -0.27 1.15 19.50
N GLY A 240 -1.03 0.12 19.14
CA GLY A 240 -1.14 -0.38 17.77
C GLY A 240 -1.69 0.64 16.75
N PHE A 241 -2.26 1.78 17.22
CA PHE A 241 -2.70 2.87 16.37
C PHE A 241 -1.64 3.96 16.15
N ALA A 242 -0.56 3.97 16.94
CA ALA A 242 0.39 5.08 17.01
C ALA A 242 0.94 5.50 15.64
N CYS A 243 1.31 4.56 14.78
CA CYS A 243 1.83 4.87 13.44
C CYS A 243 0.80 5.59 12.58
N GLN A 244 -0.45 5.13 12.60
CA GLN A 244 -1.54 5.73 11.79
C GLN A 244 -1.99 7.08 12.36
N ASP A 245 -1.93 7.24 13.69
CA ASP A 245 -2.24 8.51 14.35
C ASP A 245 -1.27 9.62 13.95
N VAL A 246 0.00 9.29 13.75
CA VAL A 246 1.00 10.23 13.19
C VAL A 246 0.57 10.74 11.82
N ILE A 247 0.07 9.88 10.95
CA ILE A 247 -0.37 10.26 9.60
C ILE A 247 -1.58 11.19 9.68
N ILE A 248 -2.55 10.86 10.53
CA ILE A 248 -3.76 11.65 10.72
C ILE A 248 -3.43 13.04 11.28
N ARG A 249 -2.50 13.11 12.24
CA ARG A 249 -2.09 14.35 12.89
C ARG A 249 -1.26 15.24 11.96
N ASP A 250 -0.26 14.67 11.29
CA ASP A 250 0.81 15.43 10.66
C ASP A 250 0.79 15.39 9.12
N GLY A 251 0.08 14.43 8.54
CA GLY A 251 0.23 14.10 7.13
C GLY A 251 -0.67 14.88 6.16
N CYS A 252 -1.73 15.53 6.61
CA CYS A 252 -2.74 16.11 5.70
C CYS A 252 -3.30 15.08 4.69
N TYR A 253 -3.41 13.83 5.11
CA TYR A 253 -3.84 12.72 4.27
C TYR A 253 -5.24 12.22 4.64
N VAL A 254 -5.95 11.70 3.65
CA VAL A 254 -7.24 11.01 3.78
C VAL A 254 -7.02 9.54 3.48
N ASP A 255 -7.46 8.66 4.37
CA ASP A 255 -7.52 7.21 4.12
C ASP A 255 -8.61 6.94 3.07
N VAL A 256 -8.19 6.50 1.88
CA VAL A 256 -9.09 6.37 0.74
C VAL A 256 -10.16 5.30 1.00
N ILE A 257 -9.74 4.12 1.44
CA ILE A 257 -10.66 2.98 1.61
C ILE A 257 -11.63 3.23 2.76
N ALA A 258 -11.15 3.62 3.93
CA ALA A 258 -12.04 3.86 5.06
C ALA A 258 -13.01 5.03 4.84
N THR A 259 -12.59 6.06 4.10
CA THR A 259 -13.45 7.21 3.81
C THR A 259 -14.53 6.90 2.76
N LEU A 260 -14.23 6.07 1.77
CA LEU A 260 -15.20 5.67 0.76
C LEU A 260 -16.17 4.58 1.25
N TYR A 261 -15.74 3.76 2.22
CA TYR A 261 -16.52 2.65 2.75
C TYR A 261 -16.63 2.72 4.27
N PRO A 262 -17.28 3.77 4.81
CA PRO A 262 -17.36 3.96 6.25
C PRO A 262 -18.14 2.81 6.92
N GLY A 263 -17.53 2.21 7.93
CA GLY A 263 -18.10 1.06 8.64
C GLY A 263 -17.97 -0.29 7.94
N GLU A 264 -17.35 -0.34 6.76
CA GLU A 264 -17.04 -1.59 6.06
C GLU A 264 -15.57 -1.95 6.21
N PHE A 265 -15.26 -2.98 6.96
CA PHE A 265 -13.89 -3.44 7.12
C PHE A 265 -13.39 -4.18 5.88
N LYS A 266 -12.45 -3.59 5.17
CA LYS A 266 -11.81 -4.17 3.97
C LYS A 266 -10.42 -4.67 4.33
N THR A 267 -10.22 -5.99 4.37
CA THR A 267 -8.91 -6.60 4.68
C THR A 267 -7.94 -6.47 3.52
N THR A 268 -6.68 -6.23 3.83
CA THR A 268 -5.59 -6.21 2.84
C THR A 268 -4.68 -7.42 2.92
N THR A 269 -4.86 -8.29 3.91
CA THR A 269 -4.04 -9.51 4.07
C THR A 269 -4.88 -10.78 4.10
N GLY A 270 -4.27 -11.91 3.78
CA GLY A 270 -4.84 -13.25 3.98
C GLY A 270 -5.11 -13.56 5.45
N GLY A 271 -4.37 -12.95 6.38
CA GLY A 271 -4.60 -12.98 7.83
C GLY A 271 -5.76 -12.10 8.30
N LYS A 272 -6.54 -11.52 7.40
CA LYS A 272 -7.70 -10.66 7.68
C LYS A 272 -7.38 -9.38 8.45
N ALA A 273 -6.18 -8.84 8.30
CA ALA A 273 -5.80 -7.52 8.79
C ALA A 273 -5.92 -6.47 7.66
N ARG A 274 -6.04 -5.20 8.04
CA ARG A 274 -5.80 -4.07 7.16
C ARG A 274 -4.56 -3.35 7.66
N ILE A 275 -3.45 -3.55 7.00
CA ILE A 275 -2.14 -2.96 7.30
C ILE A 275 -1.52 -2.26 6.10
N ASP A 276 -2.11 -2.45 4.94
CA ASP A 276 -1.81 -1.70 3.72
C ASP A 276 -2.80 -0.56 3.56
N TYR A 277 -2.31 0.59 3.19
CA TYR A 277 -3.14 1.77 3.05
C TYR A 277 -2.81 2.53 1.77
N PHE A 278 -3.83 3.18 1.24
CA PHE A 278 -3.73 4.19 0.21
C PHE A 278 -4.23 5.51 0.77
N TYR A 279 -3.32 6.42 0.98
CA TYR A 279 -3.59 7.76 1.45
C TYR A 279 -3.47 8.77 0.31
N CYS A 280 -4.30 9.80 0.31
CA CYS A 280 -4.12 10.93 -0.58
C CYS A 280 -4.56 12.26 0.06
N THR A 281 -4.04 13.37 -0.47
CA THR A 281 -4.47 14.70 0.00
C THR A 281 -5.93 14.97 -0.35
N PRO A 282 -6.65 15.83 0.41
CA PRO A 282 -8.05 16.17 0.14
C PRO A 282 -8.31 16.62 -1.30
N LYS A 283 -7.37 17.36 -1.89
CA LYS A 283 -7.46 17.78 -3.30
C LYS A 283 -7.46 16.60 -4.26
N LEU A 284 -6.61 15.60 -4.00
CA LEU A 284 -6.56 14.40 -4.83
C LEU A 284 -7.75 13.49 -4.55
N PHE A 285 -8.16 13.38 -3.28
CA PHE A 285 -9.33 12.59 -2.87
C PHE A 285 -10.61 13.04 -3.60
N SER A 286 -10.81 14.35 -3.77
CA SER A 286 -11.97 14.88 -4.53
C SER A 286 -12.00 14.47 -6.02
N ARG A 287 -10.97 13.81 -6.51
CA ARG A 287 -10.84 13.32 -7.89
C ARG A 287 -11.05 11.82 -8.02
N ILE A 288 -11.24 11.11 -6.91
CA ILE A 288 -11.50 9.67 -6.94
C ILE A 288 -12.85 9.39 -7.58
N THR A 289 -12.87 8.44 -8.48
CA THR A 289 -14.09 7.94 -9.13
C THR A 289 -14.45 6.54 -8.66
N ALA A 290 -13.47 5.75 -8.26
CA ALA A 290 -13.63 4.43 -7.66
C ALA A 290 -12.39 4.05 -6.86
N ALA A 291 -12.56 3.22 -5.83
CA ALA A 291 -11.47 2.54 -5.17
C ALA A 291 -11.97 1.17 -4.67
N HIS A 292 -11.13 0.16 -4.74
CA HIS A 292 -11.49 -1.17 -4.26
C HIS A 292 -10.26 -2.01 -3.92
N ILE A 293 -10.50 -3.05 -3.14
CA ILE A 293 -9.55 -4.13 -2.86
C ILE A 293 -10.15 -5.36 -3.55
N PRO A 294 -9.53 -5.87 -4.62
CA PRO A 294 -10.00 -7.06 -5.31
C PRO A 294 -10.12 -8.27 -4.38
N THR A 295 -11.15 -9.07 -4.58
CA THR A 295 -11.40 -10.31 -3.84
C THR A 295 -11.97 -11.35 -4.79
N GLY A 296 -11.61 -12.63 -4.58
CA GLY A 296 -12.14 -13.73 -5.39
C GLY A 296 -11.58 -13.81 -6.80
N ASP A 297 -10.47 -13.14 -7.08
CA ASP A 297 -9.70 -13.25 -8.32
C ASP A 297 -8.30 -13.83 -8.06
N TRP A 298 -7.39 -13.76 -9.05
CA TRP A 298 -6.04 -14.30 -8.91
C TRP A 298 -5.23 -13.65 -7.77
N SER A 299 -5.56 -12.44 -7.36
CA SER A 299 -4.87 -11.75 -6.25
C SER A 299 -5.33 -12.21 -4.86
N GLU A 300 -6.29 -13.12 -4.76
CA GLU A 300 -6.76 -13.61 -3.46
C GLU A 300 -5.67 -14.42 -2.74
N PRO A 301 -5.28 -14.04 -1.50
CA PRO A 301 -4.25 -14.75 -0.75
C PRO A 301 -4.65 -16.18 -0.40
N VAL A 302 -3.88 -17.16 -0.88
CA VAL A 302 -4.03 -18.56 -0.55
C VAL A 302 -2.73 -19.07 0.07
N ARG A 303 -2.80 -19.54 1.31
CA ARG A 303 -1.63 -20.07 2.01
C ARG A 303 -1.30 -21.47 1.52
N ASP A 304 0.00 -21.72 1.25
CA ASP A 304 0.53 -23.03 0.90
C ASP A 304 1.60 -23.48 1.92
N PRO A 305 1.17 -24.04 3.07
CA PRO A 305 2.10 -24.46 4.12
C PRO A 305 2.96 -25.67 3.74
N ALA A 306 2.65 -26.36 2.63
CA ALA A 306 3.48 -27.46 2.13
C ALA A 306 4.83 -27.00 1.60
N LYS A 307 4.94 -25.72 1.20
CA LYS A 307 6.20 -25.12 0.76
C LYS A 307 6.98 -24.55 1.95
N LEU A 308 6.47 -23.47 2.55
CA LEU A 308 7.04 -22.81 3.72
C LEU A 308 5.91 -22.31 4.60
N SER A 309 6.16 -22.17 5.91
CA SER A 309 5.12 -21.73 6.86
C SER A 309 4.51 -20.36 6.55
N ASN A 310 5.25 -19.50 5.84
CA ASN A 310 4.85 -18.15 5.42
C ASN A 310 4.64 -18.03 3.90
N PHE A 311 4.55 -19.14 3.16
CA PHE A 311 4.34 -19.10 1.72
C PHE A 311 2.86 -18.90 1.40
N TRP A 312 2.59 -17.90 0.60
CA TRP A 312 1.26 -17.58 0.07
C TRP A 312 1.30 -17.48 -1.46
N HIS A 313 0.17 -17.64 -2.08
CA HIS A 313 -0.01 -17.50 -3.51
C HIS A 313 -1.23 -16.60 -3.77
N PRO A 314 -1.12 -15.60 -4.63
CA PRO A 314 0.12 -15.08 -5.21
C PRO A 314 0.95 -14.28 -4.20
N SER A 315 0.33 -13.66 -3.22
CA SER A 315 0.91 -12.91 -2.09
C SER A 315 0.05 -13.12 -0.85
N ASP A 316 0.58 -12.86 0.34
CA ASP A 316 -0.20 -12.80 1.58
C ASP A 316 -0.97 -11.47 1.73
N HIS A 317 -0.77 -10.53 0.81
CA HIS A 317 -1.51 -9.27 0.73
C HIS A 317 -2.40 -9.19 -0.51
N ARG A 318 -3.41 -8.31 -0.46
CA ARG A 318 -4.30 -7.94 -1.59
C ARG A 318 -3.91 -6.59 -2.14
N PRO A 319 -4.05 -6.36 -3.45
CA PRO A 319 -3.83 -5.04 -4.03
C PRO A 319 -4.91 -4.03 -3.61
N ILE A 320 -4.57 -2.75 -3.65
CA ILE A 320 -5.50 -1.62 -3.57
C ILE A 320 -5.48 -0.90 -4.90
N ILE A 321 -6.64 -0.72 -5.52
CA ILE A 321 -6.78 -0.06 -6.82
C ILE A 321 -7.63 1.19 -6.64
N VAL A 322 -7.14 2.32 -7.13
CA VAL A 322 -7.82 3.61 -7.05
C VAL A 322 -7.86 4.28 -8.41
N ASP A 323 -9.06 4.69 -8.80
CA ASP A 323 -9.33 5.38 -10.06
C ASP A 323 -9.59 6.86 -9.82
N PHE A 324 -8.97 7.70 -10.63
CA PHE A 324 -9.09 9.15 -10.55
C PHE A 324 -9.58 9.77 -11.86
N LYS A 325 -10.20 10.94 -11.77
CA LYS A 325 -10.47 11.85 -12.87
C LYS A 325 -9.66 13.13 -12.70
N LEU A 326 -8.57 13.27 -13.47
CA LEU A 326 -7.61 14.37 -13.42
C LEU A 326 -7.59 15.22 -14.69
#